data_7f2c07646ab25c0c089dbe21f0c396dd
#
_entry.id   7f2c07646ab25c0c089dbe21f0c396dd
#
_cell.length_a   1.000
_cell.length_b   1.000
_cell.length_c   1.000
_cell.angle_alpha   90.00
_cell.angle_beta   90.00
_cell.angle_gamma   90.00
#
_symmetry.space_group_name_H-M   'P 1'
#
loop_
_entity.id
_entity.type
_entity.pdbx_description
1 polymer ?
#
loop_
_entity_poly.entity_id
_entity_poly.type
_entity_poly.pdbx_seq_one_letter_code
_entity_poly.pdbx_strand_id
1 'polypeptide(L)'
;MKDIQRILERIAHLEAVRSPYALATIVHVSGSTYRGLGARMLVESQEQSEGTIGGGCLESDVREQAAAAIEDGQLRLVHYDATSEDDIVWGTGLGCEGVTRVLIEPIRTVHRPL
;
A
#
# COMPACT_ATOMS: atom_id res chain seq x y z
N MET A 1 17.69 2.35 -4.61
CA MET A 1 16.38 2.12 -4.13
C MET A 1 16.09 2.80 -2.83
N LYS A 2 15.86 4.09 -2.97
CA LYS A 2 15.67 4.95 -1.81
C LYS A 2 14.40 4.60 -1.04
N ASP A 3 13.35 4.18 -1.75
CA ASP A 3 12.08 3.84 -1.10
C ASP A 3 12.24 2.65 -0.17
N ILE A 4 12.92 1.60 -0.62
CA ILE A 4 13.13 0.41 0.21
C ILE A 4 13.94 0.75 1.44
N GLN A 5 14.97 1.56 1.28
CA GLN A 5 15.81 1.94 2.40
C GLN A 5 15.02 2.74 3.44
N ARG A 6 14.24 3.71 2.99
CA ARG A 6 13.40 4.50 3.89
C ARG A 6 12.37 3.66 4.59
N ILE A 7 11.75 2.73 3.86
CA ILE A 7 10.77 1.80 4.43
C ILE A 7 11.42 0.97 5.53
N LEU A 8 12.60 0.41 5.27
CA LEU A 8 13.29 -0.40 6.27
C LEU A 8 13.67 0.40 7.50
N GLU A 9 14.14 1.62 7.32
CA GLU A 9 14.48 2.50 8.43
C GLU A 9 13.25 2.82 9.27
N ARG A 10 12.14 3.10 8.60
CA ARG A 10 10.91 3.43 9.30
C ARG A 10 10.33 2.22 10.03
N ILE A 11 10.42 1.04 9.42
CA ILE A 11 10.00 -0.20 10.08
C ILE A 11 10.79 -0.42 11.36
N ALA A 12 12.11 -0.21 11.30
CA ALA A 12 12.95 -0.38 12.49
C ALA A 12 12.47 0.53 13.63
N HIS A 13 12.14 1.77 13.30
CA HIS A 13 11.62 2.71 14.29
C HIS A 13 10.28 2.25 14.85
N LEU A 14 9.35 1.86 13.97
CA LEU A 14 8.01 1.44 14.38
C LEU A 14 8.05 0.18 15.23
N GLU A 15 8.93 -0.75 14.90
CA GLU A 15 9.12 -1.95 15.71
C GLU A 15 9.67 -1.59 17.09
N ALA A 16 10.60 -0.64 17.14
CA ALA A 16 11.18 -0.21 18.41
C ALA A 16 10.15 0.43 19.33
N VAL A 17 9.23 1.21 18.78
CA VAL A 17 8.18 1.88 19.58
C VAL A 17 6.89 1.08 19.64
N ARG A 18 6.87 -0.10 19.00
CA ARG A 18 5.72 -1.00 18.98
C ARG A 18 4.47 -0.37 18.40
N SER A 19 4.63 0.38 17.34
CA SER A 19 3.53 1.00 16.63
C SER A 19 3.14 0.12 15.45
N PRO A 20 1.85 -0.15 15.25
CA PRO A 20 1.43 -0.98 14.12
C PRO A 20 1.57 -0.24 12.81
N TYR A 21 1.69 -0.99 11.73
CA TYR A 21 1.79 -0.45 10.39
C TYR A 21 1.29 -1.48 9.39
N ALA A 22 1.21 -1.10 8.13
CA ALA A 22 0.86 -2.02 7.06
C ALA A 22 1.85 -1.86 5.92
N LEU A 23 2.09 -2.96 5.23
CA LEU A 23 2.89 -2.95 4.01
C LEU A 23 1.96 -3.23 2.83
N ALA A 24 2.00 -2.34 1.85
CA ALA A 24 1.27 -2.49 0.61
C ALA A 24 2.26 -2.81 -0.48
N THR A 25 2.06 -3.92 -1.17
CA THR A 25 2.98 -4.39 -2.22
C THR A 25 2.21 -4.65 -3.49
N ILE A 26 2.72 -4.15 -4.61
CA ILE A 26 2.15 -4.48 -5.91
C ILE A 26 2.51 -5.92 -6.24
N VAL A 27 1.52 -6.81 -6.29
CA VAL A 27 1.73 -8.23 -6.52
C VAL A 27 1.26 -8.67 -7.90
N HIS A 28 0.57 -7.81 -8.63
CA HIS A 28 0.14 -8.11 -10.00
C HIS A 28 -0.07 -6.81 -10.75
N VAL A 29 0.41 -6.74 -11.97
CA VAL A 29 0.16 -5.61 -12.87
C VAL A 29 -0.12 -6.15 -14.26
N SER A 30 -0.98 -5.44 -15.00
CA SER A 30 -1.16 -5.68 -16.42
C SER A 30 -1.53 -4.35 -17.06
N GLY A 31 -1.12 -4.17 -18.32
CA GLY A 31 -1.31 -2.91 -19.00
C GLY A 31 -0.31 -1.87 -18.53
N SER A 32 -0.63 -0.60 -18.78
CA SER A 32 0.20 0.51 -18.36
C SER A 32 -0.06 0.84 -16.90
N THR A 33 0.95 0.72 -16.06
CA THR A 33 0.82 1.06 -14.65
C THR A 33 1.94 2.02 -14.26
N TYR A 34 1.70 2.74 -13.17
CA TYR A 34 2.61 3.75 -12.68
C TYR A 34 3.90 3.15 -12.14
N ARG A 35 3.79 2.11 -11.35
CA ARG A 35 4.93 1.39 -10.78
C ARG A 35 4.77 -0.09 -11.08
N GLY A 36 5.87 -0.76 -11.11
CA GLY A 36 5.89 -2.16 -11.45
C GLY A 36 5.71 -3.10 -10.28
N LEU A 37 5.71 -4.37 -10.62
CA LEU A 37 5.62 -5.47 -9.67
C LEU A 37 6.70 -5.32 -8.61
N GLY A 38 6.34 -5.56 -7.37
CA GLY A 38 7.26 -5.51 -6.24
C GLY A 38 7.41 -4.14 -5.60
N ALA A 39 6.84 -3.08 -6.20
CA ALA A 39 6.86 -1.76 -5.57
C ALA A 39 6.10 -1.81 -4.26
N ARG A 40 6.60 -1.12 -3.25
CA ARG A 40 6.06 -1.17 -1.89
C ARG A 40 5.83 0.20 -1.30
N MET A 41 4.89 0.24 -0.39
CA MET A 41 4.53 1.43 0.34
C MET A 41 4.25 1.03 1.78
N LEU A 42 4.88 1.72 2.71
CA LEU A 42 4.64 1.53 4.13
C LEU A 42 3.58 2.52 4.57
N VAL A 43 2.54 2.04 5.25
CA VAL A 43 1.46 2.90 5.71
C VAL A 43 1.35 2.83 7.22
N GLU A 44 1.38 3.99 7.86
CA GLU A 44 1.21 4.09 9.30
C GLU A 44 -0.20 4.56 9.67
N SER A 45 -0.78 5.39 8.81
CA SER A 45 -2.14 5.91 8.98
C SER A 45 -2.63 6.42 7.63
N GLN A 46 -3.83 6.95 7.60
CA GLN A 46 -4.38 7.52 6.37
C GLN A 46 -3.55 8.69 5.85
N GLU A 47 -2.82 9.37 6.72
CA GLU A 47 -2.04 10.55 6.34
C GLU A 47 -0.54 10.29 6.31
N GLN A 48 -0.07 9.16 6.83
CA GLN A 48 1.36 8.92 7.00
C GLN A 48 1.80 7.67 6.27
N SER A 49 2.68 7.85 5.29
CA SER A 49 3.20 6.72 4.53
C SER A 49 4.58 7.03 3.99
N GLU A 50 5.31 5.98 3.61
CA GLU A 50 6.61 6.04 2.96
C GLU A 50 6.58 5.19 1.71
N GLY A 51 7.24 5.63 0.65
CA GLY A 51 7.28 4.93 -0.61
C GLY A 51 6.11 5.28 -1.50
N THR A 52 6.15 4.80 -2.72
CA THR A 52 5.10 5.07 -3.69
C THR A 52 4.78 3.82 -4.49
N ILE A 53 3.51 3.63 -4.81
CA ILE A 53 3.06 2.52 -5.65
C ILE A 53 2.19 2.97 -6.80
N GLY A 54 1.90 4.26 -6.89
CA GLY A 54 1.06 4.79 -7.96
C GLY A 54 0.86 6.27 -7.82
N GLY A 55 -0.14 6.79 -8.50
CA GLY A 55 -0.48 8.19 -8.42
C GLY A 55 -1.34 8.50 -7.21
N GLY A 56 -1.66 9.77 -7.04
CA GLY A 56 -2.30 10.29 -5.84
C GLY A 56 -3.57 9.57 -5.41
N CYS A 57 -4.50 9.32 -6.34
CA CYS A 57 -5.77 8.68 -5.96
C CYS A 57 -5.55 7.24 -5.52
N LEU A 58 -4.67 6.52 -6.20
CA LEU A 58 -4.37 5.14 -5.85
C LEU A 58 -3.76 5.06 -4.45
N GLU A 59 -2.77 5.91 -4.19
CA GLU A 59 -2.09 5.91 -2.90
C GLU A 59 -3.02 6.32 -1.78
N SER A 60 -3.91 7.27 -2.04
CA SER A 60 -4.89 7.69 -1.05
C SER A 60 -5.80 6.54 -0.65
N ASP A 61 -6.29 5.78 -1.63
CA ASP A 61 -7.13 4.63 -1.31
C ASP A 61 -6.35 3.52 -0.60
N VAL A 62 -5.12 3.29 -1.03
CA VAL A 62 -4.29 2.28 -0.37
C VAL A 62 -4.06 2.65 1.10
N ARG A 63 -3.80 3.93 1.39
CA ARG A 63 -3.65 4.36 2.77
C ARG A 63 -4.93 4.12 3.58
N GLU A 64 -6.08 4.38 2.98
CA GLU A 64 -7.36 4.15 3.64
C GLU A 64 -7.58 2.66 3.91
N GLN A 65 -7.34 1.82 2.90
CA GLN A 65 -7.47 0.38 3.06
C GLN A 65 -6.48 -0.17 4.06
N ALA A 66 -5.26 0.36 4.06
CA ALA A 66 -4.23 -0.07 4.99
C ALA A 66 -4.57 0.31 6.42
N ALA A 67 -5.10 1.51 6.63
CA ALA A 67 -5.53 1.93 7.96
C ALA A 67 -6.60 1.01 8.50
N ALA A 68 -7.56 0.63 7.66
CA ALA A 68 -8.61 -0.32 8.05
C ALA A 68 -8.03 -1.70 8.33
N ALA A 69 -7.04 -2.13 7.56
CA ALA A 69 -6.37 -3.41 7.79
C ALA A 69 -5.63 -3.44 9.12
N ILE A 70 -4.96 -2.34 9.47
CA ILE A 70 -4.29 -2.22 10.75
C ILE A 70 -5.30 -2.38 11.89
N GLU A 71 -6.46 -1.77 11.71
CA GLU A 71 -7.49 -1.75 12.74
C GLU A 71 -8.11 -3.14 12.95
N ASP A 72 -8.45 -3.84 11.86
CA ASP A 72 -9.10 -5.15 11.98
C ASP A 72 -8.13 -6.33 11.94
N GLY A 73 -6.86 -6.09 11.64
CA GLY A 73 -5.85 -7.14 11.59
C GLY A 73 -5.99 -8.09 10.41
N GLN A 74 -6.74 -7.70 9.38
CA GLN A 74 -7.03 -8.57 8.25
C GLN A 74 -6.18 -8.20 7.04
N LEU A 75 -5.55 -9.21 6.47
CA LEU A 75 -4.84 -9.08 5.20
C LEU A 75 -5.84 -8.79 4.09
N ARG A 76 -5.47 -7.94 3.15
CA ARG A 76 -6.34 -7.57 2.03
C ARG A 76 -5.59 -7.64 0.71
N LEU A 77 -6.30 -8.11 -0.29
CA LEU A 77 -5.83 -8.02 -1.68
C LEU A 77 -6.80 -7.10 -2.40
N VAL A 78 -6.34 -5.92 -2.78
CA VAL A 78 -7.18 -4.91 -3.40
C VAL A 78 -6.90 -4.85 -4.89
N HIS A 79 -7.95 -4.84 -5.67
CA HIS A 79 -7.87 -4.84 -7.13
C HIS A 79 -8.24 -3.46 -7.66
N TYR A 80 -7.31 -2.85 -8.38
CA TYR A 80 -7.53 -1.55 -9.02
C TYR A 80 -7.49 -1.73 -10.52
N ASP A 81 -8.61 -1.46 -11.17
CA ASP A 81 -8.75 -1.65 -12.61
C ASP A 81 -9.10 -0.32 -13.26
N ALA A 82 -8.08 0.35 -13.77
CA ALA A 82 -8.24 1.65 -14.41
C ALA A 82 -8.71 1.54 -15.86
N THR A 83 -8.90 0.31 -16.36
CA THR A 83 -9.39 0.11 -17.72
C THR A 83 -10.91 0.00 -17.78
N SER A 84 -11.57 -0.20 -16.65
CA SER A 84 -13.00 -0.40 -16.58
C SER A 84 -13.74 0.94 -16.55
N GLU A 85 -14.89 1.00 -17.22
CA GLU A 85 -15.74 2.19 -17.16
C GLU A 85 -16.30 2.42 -15.76
N ASP A 86 -16.48 1.32 -15.03
CA ASP A 86 -16.97 1.40 -13.66
C ASP A 86 -15.94 2.02 -12.72
N ASP A 87 -14.70 2.09 -13.17
CA ASP A 87 -13.61 2.64 -12.39
C ASP A 87 -13.20 4.02 -12.86
N ILE A 88 -14.15 4.79 -13.35
CA ILE A 88 -13.87 6.15 -13.82
C ILE A 88 -13.16 6.97 -12.75
N VAL A 89 -13.58 6.81 -11.51
CA VAL A 89 -12.94 7.51 -10.39
C VAL A 89 -11.46 7.16 -10.29
N TRP A 90 -11.14 5.91 -10.53
CA TRP A 90 -9.76 5.43 -10.47
C TRP A 90 -8.98 5.82 -11.71
N GLY A 91 -9.60 5.68 -12.87
CA GLY A 91 -8.94 5.96 -14.14
C GLY A 91 -8.55 7.40 -14.33
N THR A 92 -9.39 8.32 -13.85
CA THR A 92 -9.19 9.74 -14.13
C THR A 92 -8.02 10.35 -13.39
N GLY A 93 -7.72 9.88 -12.21
CA GLY A 93 -6.67 10.51 -11.39
C GLY A 93 -5.35 9.77 -11.39
N LEU A 94 -5.32 8.58 -11.98
CA LEU A 94 -4.15 7.71 -11.85
C LEU A 94 -3.07 7.95 -12.90
N GLY A 95 -3.45 8.43 -14.06
CA GLY A 95 -2.50 8.61 -15.14
C GLY A 95 -1.99 7.30 -15.72
N CYS A 96 -2.70 6.19 -15.49
CA CYS A 96 -2.36 4.90 -16.06
C CYS A 96 -3.62 4.16 -16.45
N GLU A 97 -3.49 3.22 -17.38
CA GLU A 97 -4.60 2.46 -17.93
C GLU A 97 -4.33 0.97 -17.79
N GLY A 98 -4.25 0.52 -16.56
CA GLY A 98 -3.94 -0.88 -16.33
C GLY A 98 -4.61 -1.42 -15.11
N VAL A 99 -4.33 -2.68 -14.84
CA VAL A 99 -4.81 -3.37 -13.64
C VAL A 99 -3.65 -3.49 -12.67
N THR A 100 -3.90 -3.15 -11.43
CA THR A 100 -2.91 -3.27 -10.37
C THR A 100 -3.56 -3.99 -9.19
N ARG A 101 -2.91 -5.02 -8.69
CA ARG A 101 -3.36 -5.67 -7.45
C ARG A 101 -2.35 -5.40 -6.37
N VAL A 102 -2.85 -4.96 -5.23
CA VAL A 102 -2.02 -4.57 -4.10
C VAL A 102 -2.35 -5.45 -2.91
N LEU A 103 -1.34 -6.12 -2.40
CA LEU A 103 -1.47 -6.91 -1.18
C LEU A 103 -1.16 -5.99 -0.01
N ILE A 104 -2.11 -5.87 0.91
CA ILE A 104 -1.96 -5.04 2.09
C ILE A 104 -1.86 -5.95 3.30
N GLU A 105 -0.69 -5.91 3.94
CA GLU A 105 -0.37 -6.78 5.06
C GLU A 105 -0.30 -5.94 6.33
N PRO A 106 -1.28 -6.07 7.23
CA PRO A 106 -1.18 -5.36 8.51
C PRO A 106 -0.18 -6.06 9.41
N ILE A 107 0.69 -5.29 10.02
CA ILE A 107 1.68 -5.81 10.93
C ILE A 107 1.50 -5.12 12.28
N ARG A 108 1.07 -5.90 13.25
CA ARG A 108 0.90 -5.41 14.60
C ARG A 108 2.12 -5.81 15.41
N THR A 109 2.74 -4.81 15.99
CA THR A 109 3.96 -5.05 16.74
C THR A 109 3.65 -5.38 18.20
N VAL A 110 2.57 -6.12 18.41
CA VAL A 110 2.23 -6.55 19.75
C VAL A 110 3.22 -7.61 20.21
N HIS A 111 3.44 -7.65 21.50
CA HIS A 111 4.33 -8.62 22.09
C HIS A 111 3.84 -10.04 21.79
N ARG A 112 4.73 -10.84 21.25
CA ARG A 112 4.44 -12.25 21.00
C ARG A 112 5.21 -13.08 22.00
N PRO A 113 4.51 -13.74 22.89
CA PRO A 113 5.19 -14.70 23.76
C PRO A 113 5.68 -15.86 22.91
N LEU A 114 6.88 -16.22 23.12
CA LEU A 114 7.48 -17.34 22.38
C LEU A 114 7.29 -18.64 23.15
#